data_c397ce6bb109055b6dcc578bee8e0b6c
#
_entry.id   c397ce6bb109055b6dcc578bee8e0b6c
#
_cell.length_a   1.000
_cell.length_b   1.000
_cell.length_c   1.000
_cell.angle_alpha   90.00
_cell.angle_beta   90.00
_cell.angle_gamma   90.00
#
_symmetry.space_group_name_H-M   'P 1'
#
loop_
_entity.id
_entity.type
_entity.pdbx_description
1 polymer ?
#
loop_
_entity_poly.entity_id
_entity_poly.type
_entity_poly.pdbx_seq_one_letter_code
_entity_poly.pdbx_strand_id
1 'polypeptide(L)'
;MPAQAGDNNGNVMVRVLATGVLPDTDAGPITGGVTAPANSYEVSDELIPALTLSYFVTRNWALELFCCFAKHNIDGKGALAGVNFGDTLIVPPAVTLQYHLDPIAGWKPYAGVGFQYINFFDTSSNALGGSMDIDDAFGFTLQAGVDVELGSGWYLNADLKKTWLDTSWTINNGGVITGSFDLDPWIVSAGLGYRFNLEDVIGGRAAVPLK
;
A
#
# COMPACT_ATOMS: atom_id res chain seq x y z
N MET A 1 -5.21 22.10 -29.08
CA MET A 1 -6.03 22.07 -27.87
C MET A 1 -5.34 21.08 -26.93
N PRO A 2 -4.99 21.40 -25.69
CA PRO A 2 -4.53 20.39 -24.78
C PRO A 2 -5.66 19.35 -24.64
N ALA A 3 -5.31 18.07 -24.74
CA ALA A 3 -6.27 17.01 -24.48
C ALA A 3 -6.76 17.20 -23.04
N GLN A 4 -8.05 17.41 -22.87
CA GLN A 4 -8.65 17.56 -21.55
C GLN A 4 -8.53 16.19 -20.88
N ALA A 5 -7.54 16.07 -20.02
CA ALA A 5 -7.29 14.84 -19.27
C ALA A 5 -8.43 14.65 -18.28
N GLY A 6 -9.06 13.49 -18.35
CA GLY A 6 -10.23 13.15 -17.53
C GLY A 6 -11.56 13.38 -18.21
N ASP A 7 -12.61 12.84 -17.64
CA ASP A 7 -13.99 13.19 -17.93
C ASP A 7 -14.33 14.54 -17.26
N ASN A 8 -15.55 15.01 -17.35
CA ASN A 8 -15.97 16.32 -16.84
C ASN A 8 -15.74 16.54 -15.33
N ASN A 9 -15.25 15.55 -14.60
CA ASN A 9 -15.08 15.56 -13.15
C ASN A 9 -13.63 15.87 -12.69
N GLY A 10 -12.68 16.10 -13.61
CA GLY A 10 -11.34 16.54 -13.29
C GLY A 10 -10.21 15.55 -13.62
N ASN A 11 -8.98 16.00 -13.43
CA ASN A 11 -7.76 15.24 -13.73
C ASN A 11 -7.03 14.70 -12.49
N VAL A 12 -7.51 15.02 -11.29
CA VAL A 12 -6.96 14.53 -10.02
C VAL A 12 -8.07 13.89 -9.20
N MET A 13 -7.79 12.74 -8.60
CA MET A 13 -8.65 12.09 -7.63
C MET A 13 -7.86 11.79 -6.36
N VAL A 14 -8.38 12.21 -5.22
CA VAL A 14 -7.87 11.85 -3.89
C VAL A 14 -8.87 10.90 -3.26
N ARG A 15 -8.39 9.78 -2.69
CA ARG A 15 -9.23 8.84 -1.94
C ARG A 15 -8.73 8.70 -0.52
N VAL A 16 -9.66 8.64 0.42
CA VAL A 16 -9.44 8.26 1.82
C VAL A 16 -10.06 6.88 2.01
N LEU A 17 -9.27 5.94 2.44
CA LEU A 17 -9.62 4.53 2.45
C LEU A 17 -9.43 3.93 3.85
N ALA A 18 -10.32 3.01 4.23
CA ALA A 18 -10.04 1.99 5.22
C ALA A 18 -9.41 0.80 4.49
N THR A 19 -8.25 0.39 4.93
CA THR A 19 -7.41 -0.57 4.22
C THR A 19 -6.98 -1.71 5.14
N GLY A 20 -7.35 -2.93 4.77
CA GLY A 20 -6.79 -4.15 5.35
C GLY A 20 -5.50 -4.52 4.62
N VAL A 21 -4.42 -4.68 5.36
CA VAL A 21 -3.15 -5.24 4.89
C VAL A 21 -3.05 -6.64 5.45
N LEU A 22 -3.06 -7.64 4.57
CA LEU A 22 -3.13 -9.06 4.87
C LEU A 22 -1.89 -9.74 4.29
N PRO A 23 -0.77 -9.80 5.04
CA PRO A 23 0.45 -10.48 4.58
C PRO A 23 0.19 -11.97 4.39
N ASP A 24 0.57 -12.50 3.24
CA ASP A 24 0.60 -13.94 2.96
C ASP A 24 2.02 -14.43 3.22
N THR A 25 2.39 -14.54 4.50
CA THR A 25 3.77 -14.71 4.92
C THR A 25 4.24 -16.15 4.71
N ASP A 26 5.24 -16.33 3.85
CA ASP A 26 6.01 -17.56 3.75
C ASP A 26 7.41 -17.32 4.36
N ALA A 27 7.60 -17.81 5.58
CA ALA A 27 8.78 -17.49 6.38
C ALA A 27 9.88 -18.51 6.16
N GLY A 28 11.08 -18.05 5.83
CA GLY A 28 12.28 -18.87 5.77
C GLY A 28 12.71 -19.41 7.13
N PRO A 29 13.68 -20.34 7.19
CA PRO A 29 14.20 -20.82 8.46
C PRO A 29 14.99 -19.75 9.20
N ILE A 30 14.90 -19.77 10.53
CA ILE A 30 15.77 -18.97 11.40
C ILE A 30 17.12 -19.67 11.52
N THR A 31 18.20 -18.95 11.32
CA THR A 31 19.58 -19.45 11.40
C THR A 31 20.46 -18.54 12.28
N GLY A 32 21.56 -19.11 12.80
CA GLY A 32 22.51 -18.40 13.66
C GLY A 32 22.49 -18.86 15.12
N GLY A 33 22.44 -17.94 16.08
CA GLY A 33 22.45 -18.26 17.52
C GLY A 33 21.21 -19.00 18.02
N VAL A 34 20.08 -18.85 17.30
CA VAL A 34 18.84 -19.60 17.49
C VAL A 34 18.47 -20.21 16.12
N THR A 35 17.90 -21.40 16.12
CA THR A 35 17.47 -22.07 14.90
C THR A 35 16.01 -22.51 15.00
N ALA A 36 15.23 -22.23 13.95
CA ALA A 36 13.86 -22.72 13.81
C ALA A 36 13.57 -23.07 12.35
N PRO A 37 12.69 -24.06 12.09
CA PRO A 37 12.31 -24.42 10.74
C PRO A 37 11.54 -23.28 10.04
N ALA A 38 11.42 -23.36 8.72
CA ALA A 38 10.58 -22.48 7.93
C ALA A 38 9.13 -22.44 8.49
N ASN A 39 8.44 -21.32 8.26
CA ASN A 39 7.06 -21.08 8.70
C ASN A 39 6.84 -21.18 10.21
N SER A 40 7.87 -20.84 10.99
CA SER A 40 7.79 -20.75 12.46
C SER A 40 7.38 -19.38 12.98
N TYR A 41 7.17 -18.41 12.10
CA TYR A 41 6.74 -17.04 12.44
C TYR A 41 5.89 -16.43 11.31
N GLU A 42 5.16 -15.38 11.63
CA GLU A 42 4.27 -14.66 10.71
C GLU A 42 4.23 -13.17 11.01
N VAL A 43 3.74 -12.39 10.05
CA VAL A 43 3.46 -10.96 10.18
C VAL A 43 1.97 -10.74 10.35
N SER A 44 1.56 -9.87 11.28
CA SER A 44 0.16 -9.63 11.61
C SER A 44 -0.63 -8.96 10.49
N ASP A 45 -1.92 -9.27 10.41
CA ASP A 45 -2.88 -8.50 9.62
C ASP A 45 -3.15 -7.15 10.30
N GLU A 46 -3.32 -6.09 9.50
CA GLU A 46 -3.59 -4.76 10.03
C GLU A 46 -4.71 -4.06 9.26
N LEU A 47 -5.53 -3.29 9.99
CA LEU A 47 -6.53 -2.38 9.42
C LEU A 47 -6.10 -0.93 9.67
N ILE A 48 -5.84 -0.20 8.60
CA ILE A 48 -5.23 1.13 8.66
C ILE A 48 -5.99 2.13 7.78
N PRO A 49 -5.93 3.43 8.09
CA PRO A 49 -6.29 4.47 7.14
C PRO A 49 -5.21 4.60 6.06
N ALA A 50 -5.64 4.76 4.81
CA ALA A 50 -4.76 5.01 3.69
C ALA A 50 -5.26 6.16 2.82
N LEU A 51 -4.34 6.74 2.05
CA LEU A 51 -4.60 7.77 1.08
C LEU A 51 -4.11 7.33 -0.29
N THR A 52 -4.88 7.65 -1.33
CA THR A 52 -4.39 7.59 -2.70
C THR A 52 -4.54 8.92 -3.40
N LEU A 53 -3.60 9.18 -4.29
CA LEU A 53 -3.62 10.30 -5.22
C LEU A 53 -3.50 9.75 -6.63
N SER A 54 -4.54 9.88 -7.44
CA SER A 54 -4.53 9.46 -8.83
C SER A 54 -4.53 10.67 -9.74
N TYR A 55 -3.59 10.71 -10.70
CA TYR A 55 -3.53 11.71 -11.74
C TYR A 55 -3.93 11.09 -13.08
N PHE A 56 -5.00 11.57 -13.67
CA PHE A 56 -5.52 11.12 -14.96
C PHE A 56 -4.79 11.80 -16.11
N VAL A 57 -3.89 11.07 -16.74
CA VAL A 57 -3.13 11.53 -17.93
C VAL A 57 -4.03 11.61 -19.14
N THR A 58 -5.01 10.71 -19.23
CA THR A 58 -6.08 10.71 -20.21
C THR A 58 -7.40 10.40 -19.52
N ARG A 59 -8.48 10.28 -20.30
CA ARG A 59 -9.80 9.89 -19.78
C ARG A 59 -9.78 8.53 -19.07
N ASN A 60 -8.96 7.61 -19.56
CA ASN A 60 -8.93 6.21 -19.12
C ASN A 60 -7.63 5.84 -18.39
N TRP A 61 -6.51 6.54 -18.62
CA TRP A 61 -5.23 6.24 -18.00
C TRP A 61 -4.96 7.16 -16.83
N ALA A 62 -4.63 6.56 -15.69
CA ALA A 62 -4.22 7.28 -14.49
C ALA A 62 -2.95 6.69 -13.89
N LEU A 63 -2.16 7.56 -13.26
CA LEU A 63 -1.06 7.18 -12.39
C LEU A 63 -1.54 7.36 -10.94
N GLU A 64 -1.50 6.31 -10.14
CA GLU A 64 -1.87 6.37 -8.73
C GLU A 64 -0.64 6.24 -7.86
N LEU A 65 -0.57 7.07 -6.85
CA LEU A 65 0.28 6.93 -5.67
C LEU A 65 -0.60 6.50 -4.50
N PHE A 66 -0.30 5.35 -3.91
CA PHE A 66 -0.87 4.85 -2.66
C PHE A 66 0.14 5.07 -1.54
N CYS A 67 -0.30 5.55 -0.39
CA CYS A 67 0.54 5.70 0.79
C CYS A 67 -0.26 5.49 2.07
N CYS A 68 0.39 4.87 3.05
CA CYS A 68 -0.14 4.67 4.39
C CYS A 68 1.01 4.47 5.39
N PHE A 69 0.64 4.36 6.67
CA PHE A 69 1.55 3.90 7.74
C PHE A 69 0.91 2.67 8.36
N ALA A 70 1.67 1.61 8.54
CA ALA A 70 1.22 0.41 9.21
C ALA A 70 2.24 -0.04 10.25
N LYS A 71 1.74 -0.52 11.39
CA LYS A 71 2.57 -1.15 12.41
C LYS A 71 2.24 -2.63 12.41
N HIS A 72 3.24 -3.47 12.14
CA HIS A 72 3.08 -4.92 12.13
C HIS A 72 3.85 -5.56 13.28
N ASN A 73 3.28 -6.62 13.83
CA ASN A 73 3.95 -7.51 14.78
C ASN A 73 4.49 -8.73 14.03
N ILE A 74 5.59 -9.26 14.53
CA ILE A 74 6.20 -10.50 14.06
C ILE A 74 6.02 -11.53 15.16
N ASP A 75 5.11 -12.47 14.97
CA ASP A 75 4.68 -13.43 15.97
C ASP A 75 5.10 -14.86 15.61
N GLY A 76 5.47 -15.63 16.60
CA GLY A 76 5.85 -17.03 16.44
C GLY A 76 4.66 -17.93 16.20
N LYS A 77 4.86 -18.97 15.37
CA LYS A 77 3.90 -20.02 15.03
C LYS A 77 4.35 -21.41 15.51
N GLY A 78 3.41 -22.34 15.59
CA GLY A 78 3.68 -23.74 15.90
C GLY A 78 4.42 -23.92 17.23
N ALA A 79 5.65 -24.39 17.21
CA ALA A 79 6.48 -24.58 18.41
C ALA A 79 6.90 -23.26 19.06
N LEU A 80 6.85 -22.15 18.34
CA LEU A 80 7.16 -20.80 18.81
C LEU A 80 5.90 -19.97 19.11
N ALA A 81 4.72 -20.57 19.11
CA ALA A 81 3.47 -19.87 19.38
C ALA A 81 3.51 -19.15 20.74
N GLY A 82 3.09 -17.88 20.73
CA GLY A 82 3.15 -17.00 21.91
C GLY A 82 4.48 -16.27 22.11
N VAL A 83 5.46 -16.47 21.22
CA VAL A 83 6.69 -15.69 21.18
C VAL A 83 6.47 -14.50 20.26
N ASN A 84 6.57 -13.28 20.76
CA ASN A 84 6.63 -12.09 19.95
C ASN A 84 8.10 -11.74 19.67
N PHE A 85 8.51 -11.80 18.40
CA PHE A 85 9.88 -11.51 17.97
C PHE A 85 10.17 -10.02 17.96
N GLY A 86 9.17 -9.20 17.65
CA GLY A 86 9.31 -7.76 17.58
C GLY A 86 8.15 -7.10 16.85
N ASP A 87 8.27 -5.81 16.67
CA ASP A 87 7.34 -5.00 15.87
C ASP A 87 8.11 -4.02 14.99
N THR A 88 7.50 -3.63 13.90
CA THR A 88 8.06 -2.67 12.94
C THR A 88 6.99 -1.72 12.43
N LEU A 89 7.37 -0.47 12.24
CA LEU A 89 6.57 0.52 11.54
C LEU A 89 7.00 0.56 10.08
N ILE A 90 6.06 0.51 9.17
CA ILE A 90 6.33 0.54 7.73
C ILE A 90 5.65 1.73 7.05
N VAL A 91 6.29 2.21 5.98
CA VAL A 91 5.69 3.08 4.95
C VAL A 91 5.79 2.32 3.63
N PRO A 92 4.68 1.77 3.13
CA PRO A 92 4.64 1.00 1.89
C PRO A 92 4.08 1.83 0.72
N PRO A 93 4.77 2.85 0.19
CA PRO A 93 4.28 3.54 -1.00
C PRO A 93 4.21 2.58 -2.19
N ALA A 94 3.11 2.70 -2.95
CA ALA A 94 2.96 2.00 -4.21
C ALA A 94 2.61 2.98 -5.33
N VAL A 95 3.21 2.78 -6.50
CA VAL A 95 2.90 3.54 -7.72
C VAL A 95 2.35 2.57 -8.75
N THR A 96 1.12 2.82 -9.20
CA THR A 96 0.45 1.98 -10.19
C THR A 96 -0.04 2.79 -11.38
N LEU A 97 0.15 2.24 -12.58
CA LEU A 97 -0.48 2.71 -13.79
C LEU A 97 -1.81 1.99 -13.93
N GLN A 98 -2.90 2.75 -13.94
CA GLN A 98 -4.27 2.25 -14.00
C GLN A 98 -4.91 2.51 -15.35
N TYR A 99 -5.71 1.57 -15.80
CA TYR A 99 -6.63 1.75 -16.91
C TYR A 99 -8.06 1.64 -16.40
N HIS A 100 -8.81 2.74 -16.50
CA HIS A 100 -10.21 2.84 -16.13
C HIS A 100 -11.08 2.59 -17.35
N LEU A 101 -12.03 1.68 -17.23
CA LEU A 101 -13.05 1.46 -18.25
C LEU A 101 -14.03 2.64 -18.30
N ASP A 102 -14.73 2.78 -19.41
CA ASP A 102 -15.83 3.74 -19.50
C ASP A 102 -16.94 3.37 -18.51
N PRO A 103 -17.59 4.36 -17.89
CA PRO A 103 -18.61 4.09 -16.88
C PRO A 103 -19.78 3.27 -17.42
N ILE A 104 -20.20 2.26 -16.68
CA ILE A 104 -21.38 1.43 -16.95
C ILE A 104 -22.34 1.64 -15.78
N ALA A 105 -23.45 2.36 -16.02
CA ALA A 105 -24.45 2.69 -14.99
C ALA A 105 -23.87 3.34 -13.71
N GLY A 106 -22.90 4.24 -13.87
CA GLY A 106 -22.22 4.93 -12.76
C GLY A 106 -21.06 4.14 -12.13
N TRP A 107 -20.83 2.91 -12.53
CA TRP A 107 -19.71 2.08 -12.09
C TRP A 107 -18.55 2.24 -13.07
N LYS A 108 -17.38 2.53 -12.55
CA LYS A 108 -16.14 2.72 -13.32
C LYS A 108 -15.06 1.74 -12.86
N PRO A 109 -15.06 0.51 -13.39
CA PRO A 109 -14.06 -0.48 -13.08
C PRO A 109 -12.68 -0.05 -13.60
N TYR A 110 -11.62 -0.48 -12.91
CA TYR A 110 -10.25 -0.27 -13.35
C TYR A 110 -9.36 -1.45 -12.98
N ALA A 111 -8.26 -1.57 -13.71
CA ALA A 111 -7.16 -2.46 -13.38
C ALA A 111 -5.84 -1.69 -13.49
N GLY A 112 -4.85 -2.13 -12.76
CA GLY A 112 -3.55 -1.47 -12.71
C GLY A 112 -2.40 -2.44 -12.50
N VAL A 113 -1.21 -1.97 -12.88
CA VAL A 113 0.06 -2.65 -12.64
C VAL A 113 1.05 -1.62 -12.13
N GLY A 114 1.96 -2.04 -11.28
CA GLY A 114 2.92 -1.12 -10.71
C GLY A 114 3.92 -1.79 -9.78
N PHE A 115 4.50 -0.96 -8.92
CA PHE A 115 5.52 -1.37 -7.98
C PHE A 115 5.21 -0.80 -6.60
N GLN A 116 5.57 -1.56 -5.59
CA GLN A 116 5.51 -1.17 -4.18
C GLN A 116 6.92 -1.22 -3.60
N TYR A 117 7.26 -0.20 -2.83
CA TYR A 117 8.45 -0.16 -2.01
C TYR A 117 8.04 -0.15 -0.54
N ILE A 118 8.69 -0.93 0.28
CA ILE A 118 8.45 -0.93 1.73
C ILE A 118 9.73 -0.54 2.43
N ASN A 119 9.66 0.55 3.18
CA ASN A 119 10.71 0.94 4.11
C ASN A 119 10.30 0.54 5.52
N PHE A 120 11.17 -0.19 6.19
CA PHE A 120 11.01 -0.63 7.57
C PHE A 120 11.79 0.30 8.49
N PHE A 121 11.14 0.82 9.51
CA PHE A 121 11.77 1.69 10.50
C PHE A 121 11.13 1.50 11.87
N ASP A 122 11.80 2.02 12.90
CA ASP A 122 11.37 1.84 14.30
C ASP A 122 11.13 0.36 14.64
N THR A 123 12.07 -0.50 14.20
CA THR A 123 11.97 -1.95 14.40
C THR A 123 12.49 -2.31 15.80
N SER A 124 11.68 -3.04 16.54
CA SER A 124 12.04 -3.53 17.87
C SER A 124 12.27 -5.03 17.86
N SER A 125 13.17 -5.50 18.73
CA SER A 125 13.37 -6.92 19.01
C SER A 125 12.93 -7.22 20.43
N ASN A 126 11.89 -8.03 20.61
CA ASN A 126 11.30 -8.31 21.91
C ASN A 126 11.83 -9.62 22.53
N ALA A 127 11.55 -10.75 21.90
CA ALA A 127 11.85 -12.06 22.48
C ALA A 127 13.32 -12.43 22.47
N LEU A 128 14.07 -12.01 21.45
CA LEU A 128 15.49 -12.37 21.30
C LEU A 128 16.43 -11.30 21.86
N GLY A 129 15.92 -10.12 22.19
CA GLY A 129 16.72 -8.97 22.61
C GLY A 129 17.65 -8.47 21.49
N GLY A 130 18.45 -7.44 21.81
CA GLY A 130 19.37 -6.85 20.83
C GLY A 130 18.69 -5.87 19.88
N SER A 131 19.33 -5.59 18.73
CA SER A 131 18.79 -4.77 17.65
C SER A 131 18.33 -5.64 16.49
N MET A 132 17.13 -5.38 16.00
CA MET A 132 16.59 -6.00 14.79
C MET A 132 16.67 -5.02 13.64
N ASP A 133 17.11 -5.50 12.49
CA ASP A 133 17.18 -4.78 11.23
C ASP A 133 16.42 -5.58 10.17
N ILE A 134 15.56 -4.93 9.41
CA ILE A 134 14.79 -5.54 8.31
C ILE A 134 15.15 -4.78 7.05
N ASP A 135 15.55 -5.50 6.01
CA ASP A 135 15.91 -4.92 4.73
C ASP A 135 14.68 -4.31 4.04
N ASP A 136 14.87 -3.17 3.38
CA ASP A 136 13.84 -2.57 2.55
C ASP A 136 13.42 -3.54 1.43
N ALA A 137 12.13 -3.57 1.12
CA ALA A 137 11.57 -4.46 0.11
C ALA A 137 11.04 -3.70 -1.11
N PHE A 138 11.18 -4.31 -2.28
CA PHE A 138 10.62 -3.80 -3.52
C PHE A 138 9.90 -4.91 -4.26
N GLY A 139 8.64 -4.66 -4.65
CA GLY A 139 7.79 -5.68 -5.26
C GLY A 139 6.96 -5.18 -6.42
N PHE A 140 6.50 -6.14 -7.23
CA PHE A 140 5.55 -5.90 -8.31
C PHE A 140 4.12 -5.96 -7.76
N THR A 141 3.25 -5.05 -8.22
CA THR A 141 1.86 -4.94 -7.76
C THR A 141 0.88 -5.07 -8.92
N LEU A 142 -0.12 -5.91 -8.74
CA LEU A 142 -1.35 -5.91 -9.55
C LEU A 142 -2.48 -5.28 -8.76
N GLN A 143 -3.36 -4.58 -9.45
CA GLN A 143 -4.49 -3.86 -8.86
C GLN A 143 -5.76 -4.08 -9.67
N ALA A 144 -6.88 -4.18 -8.99
CA ALA A 144 -8.21 -4.12 -9.58
C ALA A 144 -9.15 -3.39 -8.63
N GLY A 145 -10.03 -2.56 -9.17
CA GLY A 145 -10.96 -1.81 -8.34
C GLY A 145 -12.12 -1.25 -9.12
N VAL A 146 -12.98 -0.54 -8.40
CA VAL A 146 -14.14 0.13 -8.97
C VAL A 146 -14.41 1.43 -8.24
N ASP A 147 -14.66 2.48 -9.00
CA ASP A 147 -15.20 3.75 -8.52
C ASP A 147 -16.68 3.82 -8.89
N VAL A 148 -17.55 4.09 -7.92
CA VAL A 148 -18.98 4.30 -8.10
C VAL A 148 -19.29 5.77 -7.93
N GLU A 149 -19.78 6.43 -8.96
CA GLU A 149 -20.07 7.86 -8.94
C GLU A 149 -21.28 8.17 -8.07
N LEU A 150 -21.10 9.05 -7.08
CA LEU A 150 -22.13 9.54 -6.17
C LEU A 150 -22.65 10.92 -6.59
N GLY A 151 -22.02 11.55 -7.58
CA GLY A 151 -22.31 12.90 -8.06
C GLY A 151 -21.43 13.99 -7.45
N SER A 152 -21.40 15.15 -8.09
CA SER A 152 -20.62 16.33 -7.66
C SER A 152 -19.13 16.06 -7.40
N GLY A 153 -18.53 15.13 -8.16
CA GLY A 153 -17.12 14.78 -8.03
C GLY A 153 -16.82 13.73 -6.94
N TRP A 154 -17.83 13.25 -6.21
CA TRP A 154 -17.67 12.23 -5.19
C TRP A 154 -17.83 10.82 -5.74
N TYR A 155 -17.02 9.90 -5.24
CA TYR A 155 -17.00 8.48 -5.60
C TYR A 155 -16.93 7.61 -4.34
N LEU A 156 -17.62 6.48 -4.38
CA LEU A 156 -17.33 5.36 -3.49
C LEU A 156 -16.33 4.46 -4.21
N ASN A 157 -15.30 4.02 -3.51
CA ASN A 157 -14.25 3.16 -4.05
C ASN A 157 -14.18 1.83 -3.31
N ALA A 158 -13.92 0.78 -4.07
CA ALA A 158 -13.42 -0.50 -3.58
C ALA A 158 -12.22 -0.93 -4.42
N ASP A 159 -11.17 -1.36 -3.77
CA ASP A 159 -9.86 -1.64 -4.38
C ASP A 159 -9.22 -2.89 -3.77
N LEU A 160 -8.57 -3.66 -4.62
CA LEU A 160 -7.80 -4.85 -4.28
C LEU A 160 -6.44 -4.77 -4.94
N LYS A 161 -5.37 -4.90 -4.16
CA LYS A 161 -4.00 -5.04 -4.66
C LYS A 161 -3.41 -6.37 -4.20
N LYS A 162 -2.61 -6.98 -5.05
CA LYS A 162 -1.70 -8.07 -4.71
C LYS A 162 -0.30 -7.62 -5.06
N THR A 163 0.59 -7.68 -4.10
CA THR A 163 2.01 -7.39 -4.30
C THR A 163 2.80 -8.66 -4.07
N TRP A 164 3.88 -8.85 -4.80
CA TRP A 164 4.87 -9.90 -4.61
C TRP A 164 6.18 -9.26 -4.21
N LEU A 165 6.64 -9.54 -3.00
CA LEU A 165 7.88 -8.99 -2.47
C LEU A 165 8.46 -9.91 -1.38
N ASP A 166 9.77 -9.93 -1.31
CA ASP A 166 10.56 -10.63 -0.32
C ASP A 166 11.45 -9.67 0.46
N THR A 167 11.77 -10.03 1.69
CA THR A 167 12.71 -9.30 2.55
C THR A 167 13.44 -10.23 3.49
N SER A 168 14.54 -9.76 4.06
CA SER A 168 15.31 -10.45 5.07
C SER A 168 15.46 -9.59 6.34
N TRP A 169 15.72 -10.27 7.45
CA TRP A 169 15.95 -9.61 8.71
C TRP A 169 17.14 -10.20 9.46
N THR A 170 17.75 -9.36 10.26
CA THR A 170 18.91 -9.70 11.07
C THR A 170 18.71 -9.19 12.50
N ILE A 171 19.00 -10.03 13.48
CA ILE A 171 19.07 -9.64 14.90
C ILE A 171 20.49 -9.82 15.39
N ASN A 172 21.02 -8.78 16.03
CA ASN A 172 22.31 -8.77 16.70
C ASN A 172 22.13 -8.80 18.21
N ASN A 173 22.40 -9.97 18.83
CA ASN A 173 22.31 -10.19 20.28
C ASN A 173 23.53 -11.01 20.76
N GLY A 174 24.73 -10.42 20.70
CA GLY A 174 25.99 -11.15 21.01
C GLY A 174 26.35 -12.24 20.00
N GLY A 175 25.52 -12.46 19.00
CA GLY A 175 25.63 -13.30 17.81
C GLY A 175 24.68 -12.79 16.74
N VAL A 176 24.84 -13.30 15.52
CA VAL A 176 23.97 -12.91 14.39
C VAL A 176 22.89 -13.99 14.20
N ILE A 177 21.63 -13.57 14.20
CA ILE A 177 20.46 -14.41 13.93
C ILE A 177 19.79 -13.81 12.69
N THR A 178 19.50 -14.65 11.68
CA THR A 178 18.91 -14.18 10.41
C THR A 178 17.70 -15.01 10.03
N GLY A 179 16.81 -14.39 9.29
CA GLY A 179 15.67 -15.03 8.63
C GLY A 179 15.21 -14.24 7.42
N SER A 180 14.22 -14.75 6.71
CA SER A 180 13.62 -14.10 5.54
C SER A 180 12.13 -14.38 5.50
N PHE A 181 11.37 -13.50 4.84
CA PHE A 181 9.99 -13.76 4.49
C PHE A 181 9.63 -13.25 3.09
N ASP A 182 8.82 -14.05 2.41
CA ASP A 182 8.03 -13.61 1.30
C ASP A 182 6.73 -13.07 1.89
N LEU A 183 6.47 -11.76 1.75
CA LEU A 183 5.34 -11.10 2.42
C LEU A 183 4.05 -11.14 1.62
N ASP A 184 4.17 -11.14 0.33
CA ASP A 184 3.11 -11.25 -0.70
C ASP A 184 1.72 -10.73 -0.27
N PRO A 185 1.59 -9.47 0.22
CA PRO A 185 0.38 -9.01 0.85
C PRO A 185 -0.79 -8.87 -0.13
N TRP A 186 -1.98 -9.24 0.36
CA TRP A 186 -3.24 -8.74 -0.16
C TRP A 186 -3.58 -7.42 0.53
N ILE A 187 -3.91 -6.39 -0.24
CA ILE A 187 -4.32 -5.09 0.26
C ILE A 187 -5.74 -4.84 -0.22
N VAL A 188 -6.70 -4.84 0.72
CA VAL A 188 -8.12 -4.68 0.46
C VAL A 188 -8.56 -3.34 1.00
N SER A 189 -9.09 -2.47 0.17
CA SER A 189 -9.44 -1.11 0.57
C SER A 189 -10.86 -0.74 0.15
N ALA A 190 -11.51 0.08 0.98
CA ALA A 190 -12.77 0.72 0.64
C ALA A 190 -12.83 2.13 1.22
N GLY A 191 -13.49 3.06 0.54
CA GLY A 191 -13.60 4.42 1.04
C GLY A 191 -14.20 5.40 0.04
N LEU A 192 -13.93 6.68 0.27
CA LEU A 192 -14.48 7.77 -0.51
C LEU A 192 -13.37 8.47 -1.29
N GLY A 193 -13.69 8.81 -2.54
CA GLY A 193 -12.85 9.60 -3.43
C GLY A 193 -13.51 10.92 -3.80
N TYR A 194 -12.69 11.91 -4.03
CA TYR A 194 -13.11 13.18 -4.60
C TYR A 194 -12.25 13.53 -5.81
N ARG A 195 -12.90 13.82 -6.93
CA ARG A 195 -12.26 14.12 -8.20
C ARG A 195 -12.44 15.59 -8.56
N PHE A 196 -11.36 16.25 -8.97
CA PHE A 196 -11.34 17.68 -9.28
C PHE A 196 -10.27 18.00 -10.33
N ASN A 197 -10.32 19.21 -10.90
CA ASN A 197 -9.24 19.69 -11.76
C ASN A 197 -8.17 20.37 -10.91
N LEU A 198 -6.92 19.97 -11.10
CA LEU A 198 -5.78 20.55 -10.41
C LEU A 198 -5.66 22.06 -10.66
N GLU A 199 -5.99 22.50 -11.87
CA GLU A 199 -5.98 23.93 -12.26
C GLU A 199 -6.96 24.78 -11.46
N ASP A 200 -8.09 24.21 -11.02
CA ASP A 200 -9.08 24.93 -10.19
C ASP A 200 -8.55 25.22 -8.78
N VAL A 201 -7.56 24.43 -8.32
CA VAL A 201 -6.96 24.53 -6.97
C VAL A 201 -5.68 25.38 -7.00
N ILE A 202 -4.81 25.17 -7.99
CA ILE A 202 -3.49 25.82 -8.09
C ILE A 202 -3.57 27.09 -8.94
N GLY A 203 -4.39 27.09 -9.97
CA GLY A 203 -4.66 28.25 -10.80
C GLY A 203 -5.50 29.25 -10.01
N GLY A 204 -4.85 30.18 -9.31
CA GLY A 204 -5.53 31.32 -8.72
C GLY A 204 -6.43 31.94 -9.80
N ARG A 205 -7.72 32.11 -9.49
CA ARG A 205 -8.68 32.84 -10.34
C ARG A 205 -7.97 34.06 -10.91
N ALA A 206 -7.75 34.08 -12.22
CA ALA A 206 -7.33 35.28 -12.90
C ALA A 206 -8.35 36.38 -12.48
N ALA A 207 -7.88 37.37 -11.77
CA ALA A 207 -8.71 38.48 -11.33
C ALA A 207 -9.39 39.04 -12.59
N VAL A 208 -10.71 38.90 -12.69
CA VAL A 208 -11.50 39.53 -13.76
C VAL A 208 -11.26 41.03 -13.57
N PRO A 209 -10.67 41.75 -14.55
CA PRO A 209 -10.52 43.19 -14.41
C PRO A 209 -11.91 43.80 -14.33
N LEU A 210 -12.19 44.45 -13.21
CA LEU A 210 -13.38 45.26 -13.06
C LEU A 210 -13.33 46.37 -14.13
N LYS A 211 -14.30 46.33 -15.04
CA LYS A 211 -14.55 47.44 -15.97
C LYS A 211 -15.22 48.61 -15.24
#